data_e7e19c26228164e3fb83089ad89325d8
#
_entry.id   e7e19c26228164e3fb83089ad89325d8
#
_cell.length_a   1.000
_cell.length_b   1.000
_cell.length_c   1.000
_cell.angle_alpha   90.00
_cell.angle_beta   90.00
_cell.angle_gamma   90.00
#
_symmetry.space_group_name_H-M   'P 1'
#
loop_
_entity.id
_entity.type
_entity.pdbx_description
1 polymer ?
#
loop_
_entity_poly.entity_id
_entity_poly.type
_entity_poly.pdbx_seq_one_letter_code
_entity_poly.pdbx_strand_id
1 'polypeptide(L)'
;MGEAAHVALSAIGKQDTYLLSKDPEDSFFNYKTHQHSNFRKFHRNRNVTPPSNRPDTWPFGETIKVQYNPQNMGDLLSNMYLSLTLPALEVGGNYADQVGRHILSHVKMFVDELEVETFWADWGILYDELYTEMSEKVANRFLLNRSLAFDSSQVSNSYAEYQSDVVIPLNFFFSRNYATDEYEKNERNRPYFPVCACHKQKIEFEFTFQPQTFFANTATTLSLSEFDIVTEEITLSPEERLYTKDYRGLWVTDVVMKHPTVVTNPAQNFIKNQLVPKIPVKSIHWFFRKTKFEDPALVKDPSETDEGNFYIHNRFNFSSTNDFDELNTFFNPVMDTAKFYIEGTQLPNMTSTDHTYFKYYIPYEKRLSRPIRNIYSYSFSMYPVNVQPSGSLDFSQIQSNMTTIECQLLPTSDQYSLHMYYTGYQTFKFERGFMSLAY
;
A
#
# COMPACT_ATOMS: atom_id res chain seq x y z
N MET A 1 28.32 2.02 50.46
CA MET A 1 28.44 1.54 49.10
C MET A 1 29.92 1.49 48.79
N GLY A 2 30.37 0.30 48.46
CA GLY A 2 31.74 -0.04 48.68
C GLY A 2 32.72 0.42 47.63
N GLU A 3 33.94 0.41 48.01
CA GLU A 3 35.14 0.60 47.21
C GLU A 3 35.10 -0.17 45.87
N ALA A 4 34.42 -1.33 45.82
CA ALA A 4 34.25 -2.13 44.62
C ALA A 4 33.47 -1.39 43.49
N ALA A 5 32.51 -0.55 43.80
CA ALA A 5 31.79 0.24 42.82
C ALA A 5 32.66 1.35 42.21
N HIS A 6 33.51 1.97 43.02
CA HIS A 6 34.45 2.97 42.56
C HIS A 6 35.58 2.34 41.68
N VAL A 7 36.02 1.16 42.06
CA VAL A 7 36.98 0.41 41.24
C VAL A 7 36.39 0.01 39.89
N ALA A 8 35.14 -0.45 39.90
CA ALA A 8 34.45 -0.80 38.64
C ALA A 8 34.26 0.42 37.70
N LEU A 9 33.95 1.60 38.27
CA LEU A 9 33.81 2.85 37.49
C LEU A 9 35.17 3.35 36.95
N SER A 10 36.27 3.04 37.60
CA SER A 10 37.61 3.45 37.17
C SER A 10 38.26 2.44 36.19
N ALA A 11 37.67 1.26 36.05
CA ALA A 11 38.18 0.21 35.15
C ALA A 11 37.75 0.47 33.70
N ILE A 12 38.33 1.50 33.10
CA ILE A 12 38.08 1.89 31.71
C ILE A 12 39.20 1.39 30.83
N GLY A 13 38.89 0.48 29.89
CA GLY A 13 39.81 -0.02 28.88
C GLY A 13 39.93 0.88 27.65
N LYS A 14 40.86 0.54 26.77
CA LYS A 14 41.06 1.29 25.52
C LYS A 14 39.81 1.29 24.61
N GLN A 15 39.02 0.24 24.62
CA GLN A 15 37.78 0.11 23.86
C GLN A 15 36.69 0.99 24.45
N ASP A 16 36.61 1.08 25.76
CA ASP A 16 35.57 1.85 26.47
C ASP A 16 35.73 3.35 26.20
N THR A 17 36.95 3.84 25.91
CA THR A 17 37.16 5.26 25.56
C THR A 17 36.45 5.70 24.29
N TYR A 18 36.09 4.78 23.41
CA TYR A 18 35.27 5.07 22.22
C TYR A 18 33.77 5.05 22.53
N LEU A 19 33.36 4.37 23.59
CA LEU A 19 31.97 4.22 23.98
C LEU A 19 31.54 5.27 25.02
N LEU A 20 32.49 5.76 25.80
CA LEU A 20 32.24 6.75 26.86
C LEU A 20 32.47 8.16 26.32
N SER A 21 31.46 9.01 26.42
CA SER A 21 31.54 10.44 26.10
C SER A 21 31.51 11.26 27.38
N LYS A 22 32.29 12.35 27.42
CA LYS A 22 32.20 13.34 28.49
C LYS A 22 30.96 14.21 28.40
N ASP A 23 30.39 14.31 27.19
CA ASP A 23 29.16 15.06 26.88
C ASP A 23 28.24 14.15 26.06
N PRO A 24 27.58 13.17 26.72
CA PRO A 24 26.71 12.24 26.03
C PRO A 24 25.44 12.97 25.55
N GLU A 25 25.05 12.71 24.31
CA GLU A 25 23.78 13.22 23.76
C GLU A 25 22.60 12.74 24.57
N ASP A 26 22.67 11.47 25.03
CA ASP A 26 21.69 10.87 25.93
C ASP A 26 22.36 10.45 27.22
N SER A 27 21.71 10.80 28.33
CA SER A 27 22.08 10.34 29.65
C SER A 27 20.90 9.61 30.30
N PHE A 28 21.17 8.46 30.89
CA PHE A 28 20.14 7.71 31.61
C PHE A 28 19.45 8.53 32.72
N PHE A 29 20.15 9.52 33.27
CA PHE A 29 19.65 10.37 34.34
C PHE A 29 19.10 11.72 33.86
N ASN A 30 19.35 12.10 32.62
CA ASN A 30 18.87 13.35 32.05
C ASN A 30 17.81 13.04 30.99
N TYR A 31 16.56 13.06 31.43
CA TYR A 31 15.42 13.00 30.53
C TYR A 31 15.37 14.28 29.71
N LYS A 32 15.66 14.17 28.41
CA LYS A 32 15.49 15.28 27.48
C LYS A 32 14.02 15.39 27.09
N THR A 33 13.42 16.51 27.42
CA THR A 33 12.06 16.82 26.96
C THR A 33 12.13 17.38 25.55
N HIS A 34 11.53 16.67 24.59
CA HIS A 34 11.35 17.20 23.24
C HIS A 34 10.26 18.27 23.25
N GLN A 35 10.59 19.45 22.73
CA GLN A 35 9.62 20.53 22.56
C GLN A 35 9.01 20.40 21.17
N HIS A 36 7.71 20.63 21.06
CA HIS A 36 6.98 20.66 19.80
C HIS A 36 6.27 22.00 19.62
N SER A 37 6.01 22.37 18.39
CA SER A 37 5.18 23.52 18.05
C SER A 37 3.71 23.25 18.39
N ASN A 38 2.94 24.30 18.59
CA ASN A 38 1.51 24.18 18.86
C ASN A 38 0.75 23.87 17.54
N PHE A 39 0.03 22.76 17.50
CA PHE A 39 -0.81 22.38 16.37
C PHE A 39 -2.13 21.80 16.85
N ARG A 40 -3.11 21.73 15.96
CA ARG A 40 -4.39 21.09 16.21
C ARG A 40 -4.66 20.05 15.14
N LYS A 41 -4.89 18.81 15.56
CA LYS A 41 -5.25 17.69 14.71
C LYS A 41 -6.75 17.40 14.83
N PHE A 42 -7.44 17.18 13.72
CA PHE A 42 -8.85 16.84 13.72
C PHE A 42 -9.20 15.96 12.52
N HIS A 43 -10.25 15.19 12.68
CA HIS A 43 -10.85 14.44 11.57
C HIS A 43 -12.01 15.24 11.00
N ARG A 44 -12.10 15.28 9.69
CA ARG A 44 -13.21 15.91 9.00
C ARG A 44 -13.90 14.89 8.11
N ASN A 45 -15.17 14.66 8.39
CA ASN A 45 -16.03 13.88 7.52
C ASN A 45 -16.53 14.79 6.38
N ARG A 46 -16.43 14.28 5.16
CA ARG A 46 -16.87 14.95 3.94
C ARG A 46 -17.86 14.05 3.22
N ASN A 47 -19.13 14.26 3.52
CA ASN A 47 -20.20 13.56 2.84
C ASN A 47 -20.16 13.94 1.35
N VAL A 48 -20.21 12.93 0.51
CA VAL A 48 -20.31 13.11 -0.93
C VAL A 48 -21.79 12.95 -1.31
N THR A 49 -22.35 14.03 -1.90
CA THR A 49 -23.73 13.97 -2.37
C THR A 49 -23.80 13.20 -3.69
N PRO A 50 -24.75 12.26 -3.81
CA PRO A 50 -24.99 11.57 -5.07
C PRO A 50 -25.33 12.54 -6.22
N PRO A 51 -25.09 12.16 -7.49
CA PRO A 51 -25.48 12.96 -8.63
C PRO A 51 -26.99 13.21 -8.64
N SER A 52 -27.42 14.35 -9.17
CA SER A 52 -28.85 14.76 -9.19
C SER A 52 -29.78 13.80 -9.92
N ASN A 53 -29.24 12.95 -10.79
CA ASN A 53 -29.99 11.90 -11.48
C ASN A 53 -30.19 10.62 -10.64
N ARG A 54 -29.50 10.53 -9.47
CA ARG A 54 -29.56 9.40 -8.53
C ARG A 54 -29.47 9.92 -7.09
N PRO A 55 -30.52 10.53 -6.57
CA PRO A 55 -30.45 11.34 -5.36
C PRO A 55 -30.13 10.55 -4.09
N ASP A 56 -30.35 9.25 -4.08
CA ASP A 56 -30.29 8.45 -2.85
C ASP A 56 -29.18 7.40 -2.81
N THR A 57 -28.55 7.06 -3.97
CA THR A 57 -27.62 5.95 -4.03
C THR A 57 -26.54 6.11 -5.10
N TRP A 58 -25.39 5.45 -4.85
CA TRP A 58 -24.28 5.33 -5.79
C TRP A 58 -24.19 3.88 -6.27
N PRO A 59 -24.39 3.58 -7.57
CA PRO A 59 -24.18 2.24 -8.08
C PRO A 59 -22.70 1.90 -8.14
N PHE A 60 -22.36 0.65 -7.86
CA PHE A 60 -21.02 0.13 -8.05
C PHE A 60 -20.65 0.08 -9.55
N GLY A 61 -19.35 0.10 -9.83
CA GLY A 61 -18.82 0.11 -11.21
C GLY A 61 -18.70 1.50 -11.82
N GLU A 62 -18.96 2.56 -11.06
CA GLU A 62 -18.85 3.94 -11.52
C GLU A 62 -17.62 4.65 -10.95
N THR A 63 -17.29 5.79 -11.56
CA THR A 63 -16.22 6.69 -11.10
C THR A 63 -16.83 7.93 -10.49
N ILE A 64 -16.36 8.28 -9.30
CA ILE A 64 -16.80 9.46 -8.54
C ILE A 64 -15.62 10.41 -8.40
N LYS A 65 -15.85 11.68 -8.74
CA LYS A 65 -14.87 12.76 -8.58
C LYS A 65 -15.25 13.67 -7.43
N VAL A 66 -14.31 13.89 -6.54
CA VAL A 66 -14.49 14.78 -5.38
C VAL A 66 -13.41 15.83 -5.39
N GLN A 67 -13.81 17.08 -5.43
CA GLN A 67 -12.92 18.23 -5.48
C GLN A 67 -12.88 18.95 -4.14
N TYR A 68 -11.67 19.27 -3.70
CA TYR A 68 -11.41 20.02 -2.49
C TYR A 68 -10.72 21.35 -2.81
N ASN A 69 -11.21 22.41 -2.16
CA ASN A 69 -10.49 23.68 -2.16
C ASN A 69 -9.54 23.71 -0.96
N PRO A 70 -8.22 23.88 -1.15
CA PRO A 70 -7.25 23.98 -0.07
C PRO A 70 -7.56 25.01 0.99
N GLN A 71 -8.28 26.07 0.64
CA GLN A 71 -8.69 27.11 1.60
C GLN A 71 -9.69 26.59 2.65
N ASN A 72 -10.42 25.52 2.33
CA ASN A 72 -11.40 24.88 3.21
C ASN A 72 -10.86 23.62 3.90
N MET A 73 -9.59 23.34 3.73
CA MET A 73 -8.89 22.23 4.39
C MET A 73 -8.00 22.74 5.53
N GLY A 74 -7.51 21.81 6.36
CA GLY A 74 -6.42 22.10 7.27
C GLY A 74 -5.13 22.42 6.51
N ASP A 75 -4.11 22.87 7.21
CA ASP A 75 -2.84 23.27 6.61
C ASP A 75 -2.05 22.07 6.07
N LEU A 76 -2.14 20.93 6.75
CA LEU A 76 -1.53 19.67 6.35
C LEU A 76 -2.59 18.56 6.30
N LEU A 77 -2.42 17.62 5.36
CA LEU A 77 -3.19 16.38 5.27
C LEU A 77 -2.30 15.21 5.71
N SER A 78 -2.74 14.45 6.71
CA SER A 78 -1.94 13.38 7.31
C SER A 78 -2.48 11.98 7.05
N ASN A 79 -3.79 11.84 6.87
CA ASN A 79 -4.42 10.56 6.61
C ASN A 79 -5.74 10.72 5.86
N MET A 80 -6.14 9.64 5.20
CA MET A 80 -7.40 9.57 4.47
C MET A 80 -7.94 8.16 4.46
N TYR A 81 -9.23 8.02 4.71
CA TYR A 81 -9.92 6.75 4.59
C TYR A 81 -11.36 6.96 4.12
N LEU A 82 -11.94 5.90 3.57
CA LEU A 82 -13.36 5.87 3.21
C LEU A 82 -14.14 5.17 4.30
N SER A 83 -15.32 5.68 4.58
CA SER A 83 -16.35 4.98 5.35
C SER A 83 -17.53 4.72 4.42
N LEU A 84 -17.88 3.46 4.24
CA LEU A 84 -18.91 3.01 3.33
C LEU A 84 -19.88 2.14 4.09
N THR A 85 -21.17 2.29 3.79
CA THR A 85 -22.20 1.37 4.29
C THR A 85 -22.61 0.43 3.17
N LEU A 86 -22.21 -0.85 3.32
CA LEU A 86 -22.58 -1.90 2.38
C LEU A 86 -24.04 -2.28 2.55
N PRO A 87 -24.81 -2.45 1.46
CA PRO A 87 -26.17 -2.91 1.51
C PRO A 87 -26.25 -4.35 2.00
N ALA A 88 -27.41 -4.73 2.58
CA ALA A 88 -27.70 -6.11 2.90
C ALA A 88 -27.85 -6.94 1.62
N LEU A 89 -27.34 -8.17 1.64
CA LEU A 89 -27.54 -9.14 0.57
C LEU A 89 -28.77 -10.00 0.83
N GLU A 90 -29.25 -10.62 -0.24
CA GLU A 90 -30.30 -11.64 -0.16
C GLU A 90 -29.81 -12.85 0.65
N VAL A 91 -30.74 -13.66 1.13
CA VAL A 91 -30.44 -14.91 1.85
C VAL A 91 -29.58 -15.82 0.96
N GLY A 92 -28.41 -16.22 1.48
CA GLY A 92 -27.41 -16.99 0.73
C GLY A 92 -26.41 -16.12 -0.05
N GLY A 93 -26.56 -14.80 -0.03
CA GLY A 93 -25.59 -13.87 -0.60
C GLY A 93 -24.33 -13.75 0.26
N ASN A 94 -23.17 -13.62 -0.38
CA ASN A 94 -21.87 -13.47 0.28
C ASN A 94 -21.10 -12.28 -0.30
N TYR A 95 -20.38 -11.58 0.59
CA TYR A 95 -19.30 -10.68 0.22
C TYR A 95 -17.95 -11.41 0.23
N ALA A 96 -17.02 -10.91 -0.57
CA ALA A 96 -15.63 -11.36 -0.51
C ALA A 96 -15.02 -11.11 0.87
N ASP A 97 -14.07 -11.96 1.28
CA ASP A 97 -13.24 -11.68 2.46
C ASP A 97 -12.41 -10.41 2.22
N GLN A 98 -12.27 -9.55 3.23
CA GLN A 98 -11.66 -8.23 3.10
C GLN A 98 -12.31 -7.38 1.99
N VAL A 99 -13.64 -7.37 1.96
CA VAL A 99 -14.44 -6.72 0.92
C VAL A 99 -14.00 -5.26 0.66
N GLY A 100 -13.54 -4.54 1.67
CA GLY A 100 -13.06 -3.17 1.52
C GLY A 100 -11.94 -3.01 0.49
N ARG A 101 -11.07 -4.02 0.33
CA ARG A 101 -10.04 -3.99 -0.72
C ARG A 101 -10.55 -4.36 -2.10
N HIS A 102 -11.72 -5.03 -2.18
CA HIS A 102 -12.33 -5.43 -3.45
C HIS A 102 -13.24 -4.37 -4.06
N ILE A 103 -13.79 -3.47 -3.25
CA ILE A 103 -14.79 -2.47 -3.67
C ILE A 103 -14.18 -1.46 -4.64
N LEU A 104 -12.94 -1.02 -4.39
CA LEU A 104 -12.25 -0.05 -5.23
C LEU A 104 -11.39 -0.76 -6.27
N SER A 105 -11.34 -0.22 -7.48
CA SER A 105 -10.31 -0.55 -8.46
C SER A 105 -9.06 0.29 -8.19
N HIS A 106 -9.23 1.59 -8.15
CA HIS A 106 -8.17 2.54 -7.84
C HIS A 106 -8.74 3.88 -7.40
N VAL A 107 -7.89 4.67 -6.76
CA VAL A 107 -8.17 6.07 -6.41
C VAL A 107 -7.02 6.92 -6.90
N LYS A 108 -7.31 7.94 -7.69
CA LYS A 108 -6.31 8.89 -8.19
C LYS A 108 -6.37 10.20 -7.43
N MET A 109 -5.21 10.74 -7.11
CA MET A 109 -5.06 12.06 -6.53
C MET A 109 -4.51 13.02 -7.58
N PHE A 110 -5.20 14.14 -7.77
CA PHE A 110 -4.78 15.22 -8.66
C PHE A 110 -4.57 16.51 -7.88
N VAL A 111 -3.61 17.30 -8.31
CA VAL A 111 -3.45 18.70 -7.95
C VAL A 111 -3.57 19.49 -9.26
N ASP A 112 -4.71 20.17 -9.47
CA ASP A 112 -5.19 20.63 -10.76
C ASP A 112 -5.28 19.47 -11.77
N GLU A 113 -4.51 19.54 -12.86
CA GLU A 113 -4.46 18.49 -13.89
C GLU A 113 -3.31 17.50 -13.68
N LEU A 114 -2.46 17.72 -12.67
CA LEU A 114 -1.33 16.88 -12.38
C LEU A 114 -1.77 15.66 -11.56
N GLU A 115 -1.67 14.46 -12.14
CA GLU A 115 -1.80 13.21 -11.39
C GLU A 115 -0.58 13.04 -10.48
N VAL A 116 -0.82 13.08 -9.17
CA VAL A 116 0.23 13.01 -8.16
C VAL A 116 0.56 11.57 -7.81
N GLU A 117 -0.46 10.78 -7.52
CA GLU A 117 -0.34 9.36 -7.21
C GLU A 117 -1.65 8.63 -7.47
N THR A 118 -1.56 7.36 -7.86
CA THR A 118 -2.69 6.45 -7.94
C THR A 118 -2.55 5.36 -6.90
N PHE A 119 -3.54 5.26 -6.02
CA PHE A 119 -3.71 4.13 -5.10
C PHE A 119 -4.48 3.00 -5.78
N TRP A 120 -3.87 1.83 -5.93
CA TRP A 120 -4.49 0.64 -6.51
C TRP A 120 -4.96 -0.30 -5.40
N ALA A 121 -6.09 -0.97 -5.59
CA ALA A 121 -6.57 -1.99 -4.65
C ALA A 121 -5.53 -3.11 -4.42
N ASP A 122 -4.93 -3.59 -5.50
CA ASP A 122 -3.85 -4.57 -5.44
C ASP A 122 -2.65 -4.06 -4.62
N TRP A 123 -2.30 -2.77 -4.77
CA TRP A 123 -1.27 -2.15 -3.94
C TRP A 123 -1.68 -2.11 -2.46
N GLY A 124 -2.96 -1.89 -2.17
CA GLY A 124 -3.47 -1.96 -0.80
C GLY A 124 -3.18 -3.31 -0.14
N ILE A 125 -3.41 -4.42 -0.86
CA ILE A 125 -3.09 -5.78 -0.39
C ILE A 125 -1.58 -5.96 -0.21
N LEU A 126 -0.76 -5.50 -1.17
CA LEU A 126 0.70 -5.54 -1.07
C LEU A 126 1.19 -4.78 0.16
N TYR A 127 0.65 -3.59 0.38
CA TYR A 127 1.00 -2.74 1.52
C TYR A 127 0.61 -3.39 2.85
N ASP A 128 -0.61 -3.94 2.94
CA ASP A 128 -1.08 -4.63 4.13
C ASP A 128 -0.22 -5.86 4.47
N GLU A 129 0.34 -6.54 3.47
CA GLU A 129 1.17 -7.72 3.72
C GLU A 129 2.65 -7.42 3.95
N LEU A 130 3.23 -6.43 3.28
CA LEU A 130 4.66 -6.17 3.32
C LEU A 130 5.07 -5.05 4.29
N TYR A 131 4.23 -4.03 4.48
CA TYR A 131 4.58 -2.82 5.22
C TYR A 131 3.85 -2.67 6.55
N THR A 132 2.90 -3.56 6.85
CA THR A 132 2.09 -3.50 8.06
C THR A 132 2.56 -4.55 9.05
N GLU A 133 2.67 -4.20 10.32
CA GLU A 133 3.02 -5.13 11.38
C GLU A 133 1.89 -6.16 11.63
N MET A 134 2.23 -7.31 12.21
CA MET A 134 1.26 -8.39 12.42
C MET A 134 0.06 -7.96 13.28
N SER A 135 0.28 -7.17 14.31
CA SER A 135 -0.79 -6.63 15.16
C SER A 135 -1.74 -5.70 14.39
N GLU A 136 -1.20 -4.93 13.47
CA GLU A 136 -1.97 -4.03 12.62
C GLU A 136 -2.73 -4.77 11.52
N LYS A 137 -2.17 -5.87 10.99
CA LYS A 137 -2.86 -6.73 10.02
C LYS A 137 -4.18 -7.25 10.58
N VAL A 138 -4.19 -7.62 11.87
CA VAL A 138 -5.41 -8.06 12.56
C VAL A 138 -6.43 -6.92 12.61
N ALA A 139 -6.01 -5.73 13.06
CA ALA A 139 -6.89 -4.57 13.12
C ALA A 139 -7.43 -4.18 11.72
N ASN A 140 -6.56 -4.17 10.71
CA ASN A 140 -6.92 -3.86 9.34
C ASN A 140 -7.96 -4.85 8.76
N ARG A 141 -7.83 -6.14 9.12
CA ARG A 141 -8.80 -7.16 8.72
C ARG A 141 -10.18 -6.84 9.26
N PHE A 142 -10.30 -6.36 10.50
CA PHE A 142 -11.59 -5.95 11.08
C PHE A 142 -12.17 -4.69 10.43
N LEU A 143 -11.34 -3.75 10.01
CA LEU A 143 -11.78 -2.54 9.31
C LEU A 143 -12.31 -2.86 7.90
N LEU A 144 -11.64 -3.77 7.21
CA LEU A 144 -11.92 -4.13 5.81
C LEU A 144 -12.98 -5.21 5.67
N ASN A 145 -13.20 -5.99 6.72
CA ASN A 145 -14.10 -7.13 6.72
C ASN A 145 -15.10 -7.02 7.85
N ARG A 146 -16.33 -7.33 7.55
CA ARG A 146 -17.43 -7.37 8.51
C ARG A 146 -17.44 -8.63 9.37
N SER A 147 -16.76 -9.69 8.90
CA SER A 147 -16.72 -10.95 9.61
C SER A 147 -15.72 -10.89 10.76
N LEU A 148 -16.19 -11.12 11.97
CA LEU A 148 -15.36 -11.33 13.16
C LEU A 148 -14.73 -12.72 13.20
N ALA A 149 -15.04 -13.60 12.24
CA ALA A 149 -14.53 -14.95 12.20
C ALA A 149 -13.06 -14.97 11.74
N PHE A 150 -12.19 -15.50 12.58
CA PHE A 150 -10.82 -15.82 12.24
C PHE A 150 -10.70 -17.05 11.31
N ASP A 151 -11.80 -17.75 11.12
CA ASP A 151 -11.87 -18.96 10.33
C ASP A 151 -12.48 -18.65 8.97
N SER A 152 -11.71 -18.86 7.92
CA SER A 152 -12.13 -18.66 6.53
C SER A 152 -13.31 -19.59 6.14
N SER A 153 -13.49 -20.69 6.84
CA SER A 153 -14.64 -21.59 6.67
C SER A 153 -15.93 -21.02 7.25
N GLN A 154 -15.82 -19.96 8.07
CA GLN A 154 -16.95 -19.27 8.69
C GLN A 154 -17.04 -17.80 8.23
N VAL A 155 -16.81 -17.51 6.98
CA VAL A 155 -17.39 -16.32 6.36
C VAL A 155 -18.91 -16.55 6.38
N SER A 156 -19.48 -16.37 7.57
CA SER A 156 -20.85 -16.78 7.80
C SER A 156 -21.76 -15.86 6.98
N ASN A 157 -22.51 -16.46 6.11
CA ASN A 157 -23.57 -15.85 5.31
C ASN A 157 -24.48 -14.92 6.13
N SER A 158 -24.60 -15.19 7.44
CA SER A 158 -25.46 -14.44 8.36
C SER A 158 -25.11 -12.96 8.50
N TYR A 159 -23.84 -12.55 8.28
CA TYR A 159 -23.48 -11.13 8.37
C TYR A 159 -23.71 -10.35 7.07
N ALA A 160 -23.74 -11.02 5.92
CA ALA A 160 -24.05 -10.39 4.65
C ALA A 160 -25.52 -9.95 4.52
N GLU A 161 -26.40 -10.57 5.30
CA GLU A 161 -27.83 -10.22 5.34
C GLU A 161 -28.12 -8.89 6.07
N TYR A 162 -27.12 -8.30 6.73
CA TYR A 162 -27.26 -7.03 7.43
C TYR A 162 -26.43 -5.93 6.76
N GLN A 163 -26.99 -4.74 6.75
CA GLN A 163 -26.27 -3.53 6.38
C GLN A 163 -25.13 -3.26 7.37
N SER A 164 -23.94 -2.90 6.93
CA SER A 164 -22.87 -2.50 7.84
C SER A 164 -21.77 -1.70 7.20
N ASP A 165 -21.02 -1.02 8.07
CA ASP A 165 -19.97 -0.11 7.70
C ASP A 165 -18.66 -0.85 7.47
N VAL A 166 -17.93 -0.38 6.47
CA VAL A 166 -16.59 -0.81 6.12
C VAL A 166 -15.70 0.42 6.04
N VAL A 167 -14.56 0.37 6.69
CA VAL A 167 -13.56 1.45 6.66
C VAL A 167 -12.39 1.02 5.80
N ILE A 168 -12.07 1.81 4.78
CA ILE A 168 -11.02 1.51 3.80
C ILE A 168 -9.90 2.54 3.92
N PRO A 169 -8.76 2.19 4.54
CA PRO A 169 -7.59 3.06 4.56
C PRO A 169 -7.03 3.25 3.14
N LEU A 170 -6.74 4.50 2.79
CA LEU A 170 -6.12 4.87 1.52
C LEU A 170 -4.66 5.23 1.78
N ASN A 171 -3.77 4.34 1.38
CA ASN A 171 -2.35 4.44 1.69
C ASN A 171 -1.62 5.26 0.62
N PHE A 172 -1.97 6.54 0.49
CA PHE A 172 -1.22 7.52 -0.28
C PHE A 172 0.11 7.86 0.39
N PHE A 173 1.01 8.53 -0.32
CA PHE A 173 2.33 8.91 0.19
C PHE A 173 2.26 9.64 1.55
N PHE A 174 1.24 10.45 1.80
CA PHE A 174 1.06 11.19 3.05
C PHE A 174 0.43 10.37 4.19
N SER A 175 -0.14 9.20 3.90
CA SER A 175 -0.79 8.34 4.89
C SER A 175 -0.06 7.02 5.14
N ARG A 176 1.02 6.72 4.41
CA ARG A 176 1.86 5.54 4.67
C ARG A 176 2.59 5.69 6.01
N ASN A 177 2.61 4.61 6.77
CA ASN A 177 3.44 4.53 7.95
C ASN A 177 4.83 4.08 7.50
N TYR A 178 5.83 4.90 7.80
CA TYR A 178 7.22 4.54 7.57
C TYR A 178 7.85 4.11 8.90
N ALA A 179 8.66 3.06 8.86
CA ALA A 179 9.52 2.75 9.98
C ALA A 179 10.60 3.85 10.08
N THR A 180 10.83 4.34 11.28
CA THR A 180 11.94 5.21 11.61
C THR A 180 13.19 4.38 11.94
N ASP A 181 14.34 5.03 12.07
CA ASP A 181 15.60 4.37 12.41
C ASP A 181 15.52 3.55 13.70
N GLU A 182 16.44 2.61 13.86
CA GLU A 182 16.46 1.61 14.95
C GLU A 182 16.31 2.18 16.36
N TYR A 183 16.69 3.43 16.57
CA TYR A 183 16.62 4.10 17.89
C TYR A 183 15.26 4.69 18.21
N GLU A 184 14.40 4.87 17.22
CA GLU A 184 13.08 5.51 17.35
C GLU A 184 11.94 4.58 16.88
N LYS A 185 11.98 3.34 17.33
CA LYS A 185 11.03 2.27 16.93
C LYS A 185 9.53 2.63 17.10
N ASN A 186 9.23 3.64 17.89
CA ASN A 186 7.86 4.07 18.20
C ASN A 186 7.44 5.33 17.43
N GLU A 187 8.36 6.01 16.75
CA GLU A 187 8.03 7.20 15.99
C GLU A 187 7.78 6.83 14.52
N ARG A 188 6.52 6.89 14.14
CA ARG A 188 6.08 6.74 12.76
C ARG A 188 6.09 8.11 12.11
N ASN A 189 7.15 8.42 11.41
CA ASN A 189 7.27 9.66 10.68
C ASN A 189 6.47 9.54 9.36
N ARG A 190 5.48 10.42 9.18
CA ARG A 190 4.67 10.50 7.97
C ARG A 190 5.01 11.77 7.21
N PRO A 191 5.20 11.69 5.90
CA PRO A 191 5.32 12.90 5.09
C PRO A 191 3.93 13.52 4.91
N TYR A 192 3.56 14.46 5.77
CA TYR A 192 2.29 15.18 5.66
C TYR A 192 2.25 15.99 4.37
N PHE A 193 1.12 15.93 3.67
CA PHE A 193 0.97 16.73 2.46
C PHE A 193 0.64 18.18 2.84
N PRO A 194 1.49 19.18 2.47
CA PRO A 194 1.31 20.59 2.83
C PRO A 194 0.27 21.26 1.93
N VAL A 195 -1.00 21.07 2.24
CA VAL A 195 -2.14 21.62 1.50
C VAL A 195 -2.05 23.15 1.39
N CYS A 196 -1.61 23.83 2.44
CA CYS A 196 -1.47 25.28 2.44
C CYS A 196 -0.37 25.78 1.49
N ALA A 197 0.61 24.97 1.13
CA ALA A 197 1.65 25.32 0.16
C ALA A 197 1.16 25.29 -1.30
N CYS A 198 0.03 24.64 -1.57
CA CYS A 198 -0.64 24.62 -2.88
C CYS A 198 -2.01 25.33 -2.87
N HIS A 199 -2.13 26.40 -2.08
CA HIS A 199 -3.40 27.10 -1.83
C HIS A 199 -4.05 27.76 -3.06
N LYS A 200 -3.35 27.86 -4.19
CA LYS A 200 -3.88 28.39 -5.46
C LYS A 200 -4.37 27.31 -6.41
N GLN A 201 -4.21 26.05 -6.06
CA GLN A 201 -4.57 24.91 -6.87
C GLN A 201 -5.77 24.19 -6.27
N LYS A 202 -6.36 23.29 -7.04
CA LYS A 202 -7.47 22.43 -6.59
C LYS A 202 -6.92 21.03 -6.35
N ILE A 203 -7.40 20.39 -5.28
CA ILE A 203 -7.10 19.00 -5.00
C ILE A 203 -8.33 18.19 -5.39
N GLU A 204 -8.15 17.17 -6.22
CA GLU A 204 -9.22 16.30 -6.67
C GLU A 204 -8.85 14.85 -6.42
N PHE A 205 -9.82 14.07 -5.95
CA PHE A 205 -9.73 12.63 -5.85
C PHE A 205 -10.77 11.97 -6.76
N GLU A 206 -10.32 11.02 -7.56
CA GLU A 206 -11.15 10.24 -8.45
C GLU A 206 -11.21 8.80 -7.95
N PHE A 207 -12.39 8.38 -7.47
CA PHE A 207 -12.66 7.04 -6.95
C PHE A 207 -13.29 6.18 -8.03
N THR A 208 -12.63 5.12 -8.46
CA THR A 208 -13.18 4.15 -9.41
C THR A 208 -13.56 2.88 -8.67
N PHE A 209 -14.86 2.59 -8.63
CA PHE A 209 -15.42 1.42 -7.97
C PHE A 209 -15.42 0.20 -8.90
N GLN A 210 -15.19 -0.96 -8.33
CA GLN A 210 -15.39 -2.23 -9.02
C GLN A 210 -16.89 -2.53 -9.19
N PRO A 211 -17.29 -3.27 -10.24
CA PRO A 211 -18.65 -3.77 -10.34
C PRO A 211 -18.93 -4.76 -9.21
N GLN A 212 -20.22 -4.87 -8.80
CA GLN A 212 -20.62 -5.72 -7.67
C GLN A 212 -20.22 -7.20 -7.82
N THR A 213 -20.23 -7.71 -9.04
CA THR A 213 -19.84 -9.09 -9.35
C THR A 213 -18.39 -9.42 -9.04
N PHE A 214 -17.56 -8.39 -8.79
CA PHE A 214 -16.19 -8.57 -8.38
C PHE A 214 -16.07 -8.95 -6.89
N PHE A 215 -16.99 -8.51 -6.05
CA PHE A 215 -16.91 -8.65 -4.59
C PHE A 215 -18.16 -9.22 -3.91
N ALA A 216 -19.26 -9.43 -4.65
CA ALA A 216 -20.49 -10.02 -4.14
C ALA A 216 -21.10 -11.01 -5.14
N ASN A 217 -21.71 -12.06 -4.61
CA ASN A 217 -22.34 -13.14 -5.41
C ASN A 217 -23.85 -12.98 -5.56
N THR A 218 -24.39 -11.80 -5.36
CA THR A 218 -25.83 -11.53 -5.46
C THR A 218 -26.29 -11.25 -6.87
N ALA A 219 -27.53 -11.61 -7.19
CA ALA A 219 -28.19 -11.25 -8.44
C ALA A 219 -28.83 -9.84 -8.39
N THR A 220 -29.09 -9.31 -7.20
CA THR A 220 -29.72 -8.00 -7.00
C THR A 220 -28.69 -6.89 -7.26
N THR A 221 -29.12 -5.81 -7.92
CA THR A 221 -28.27 -4.64 -8.14
C THR A 221 -27.99 -3.95 -6.80
N LEU A 222 -26.71 -3.87 -6.46
CA LEU A 222 -26.23 -3.20 -5.25
C LEU A 222 -25.90 -1.74 -5.51
N SER A 223 -26.10 -0.91 -4.48
CA SER A 223 -25.73 0.50 -4.50
C SER A 223 -25.29 0.95 -3.11
N LEU A 224 -24.39 1.93 -3.06
CA LEU A 224 -23.96 2.56 -1.80
C LEU A 224 -25.07 3.48 -1.30
N SER A 225 -25.45 3.34 -0.03
CA SER A 225 -26.35 4.25 0.66
C SER A 225 -25.59 5.43 1.29
N GLU A 226 -24.40 5.17 1.79
CA GLU A 226 -23.52 6.16 2.40
C GLU A 226 -22.11 6.04 1.81
N PHE A 227 -21.50 7.18 1.56
CA PHE A 227 -20.15 7.29 1.05
C PHE A 227 -19.50 8.53 1.66
N ASP A 228 -18.70 8.30 2.68
CA ASP A 228 -18.02 9.34 3.41
C ASP A 228 -16.51 9.24 3.19
N ILE A 229 -15.90 10.38 2.88
CA ILE A 229 -14.46 10.52 2.85
C ILE A 229 -14.03 11.21 4.14
N VAL A 230 -13.22 10.52 4.94
CA VAL A 230 -12.69 11.08 6.17
C VAL A 230 -11.23 11.46 5.97
N THR A 231 -10.93 12.73 6.18
CA THR A 231 -9.58 13.28 6.12
C THR A 231 -9.10 13.63 7.52
N GLU A 232 -7.87 13.25 7.85
CA GLU A 232 -7.18 13.70 9.05
C GLU A 232 -6.34 14.93 8.70
N GLU A 233 -6.71 16.07 9.25
CA GLU A 233 -6.15 17.36 8.92
C GLU A 233 -5.46 17.99 10.13
N ILE A 234 -4.37 18.71 9.89
CA ILE A 234 -3.60 19.41 10.91
C ILE A 234 -3.63 20.90 10.61
N THR A 235 -3.98 21.69 11.63
CA THR A 235 -3.86 23.14 11.58
C THR A 235 -2.61 23.54 12.35
N LEU A 236 -1.75 24.31 11.69
CA LEU A 236 -0.48 24.81 12.21
C LEU A 236 -0.64 26.11 13.00
N SER A 237 0.38 26.46 13.75
CA SER A 237 0.50 27.80 14.33
C SER A 237 0.54 28.87 13.23
N PRO A 238 0.10 30.11 13.49
CA PRO A 238 0.09 31.15 12.45
C PRO A 238 1.45 31.41 11.81
N GLU A 239 2.53 31.28 12.56
CA GLU A 239 3.91 31.47 12.08
C GLU A 239 4.34 30.36 11.17
N GLU A 240 4.13 29.10 11.57
CA GLU A 240 4.44 27.93 10.74
C GLU A 240 3.56 27.84 9.49
N ARG A 241 2.29 28.21 9.62
CA ARG A 241 1.38 28.28 8.48
C ARG A 241 1.88 29.27 7.45
N LEU A 242 2.33 30.47 7.88
CA LEU A 242 2.86 31.48 6.96
C LEU A 242 4.13 30.98 6.29
N TYR A 243 5.03 30.35 7.03
CA TYR A 243 6.25 29.74 6.51
C TYR A 243 5.93 28.66 5.47
N THR A 244 5.01 27.74 5.79
CA THR A 244 4.65 26.65 4.89
C THR A 244 3.91 27.15 3.65
N LYS A 245 3.07 28.19 3.79
CA LYS A 245 2.33 28.79 2.67
C LYS A 245 3.24 29.47 1.65
N ASP A 246 4.31 30.09 2.13
CA ASP A 246 5.32 30.76 1.27
C ASP A 246 6.51 29.86 0.97
N TYR A 247 6.44 28.58 1.34
CA TYR A 247 7.52 27.63 1.12
C TYR A 247 7.94 27.58 -0.33
N ARG A 248 9.25 27.63 -0.55
CA ARG A 248 9.88 27.50 -1.86
C ARG A 248 10.98 26.48 -1.75
N GLY A 249 10.83 25.37 -2.43
CA GLY A 249 11.82 24.31 -2.35
C GLY A 249 11.37 23.02 -2.98
N LEU A 250 12.25 22.05 -2.89
CA LEU A 250 12.03 20.69 -3.32
C LEU A 250 11.66 19.83 -2.12
N TRP A 251 10.74 18.92 -2.32
CA TRP A 251 10.29 17.97 -1.32
C TRP A 251 10.25 16.57 -1.92
N VAL A 252 11.03 15.68 -1.34
CA VAL A 252 11.12 14.28 -1.79
C VAL A 252 10.13 13.44 -1.00
N THR A 253 9.39 12.62 -1.69
CA THR A 253 8.46 11.66 -1.10
C THR A 253 8.47 10.33 -1.85
N ASP A 254 7.92 9.31 -1.23
CA ASP A 254 7.71 8.03 -1.86
C ASP A 254 6.43 8.04 -2.72
N VAL A 255 6.52 7.45 -3.90
CA VAL A 255 5.36 7.18 -4.75
C VAL A 255 5.34 5.73 -5.22
N VAL A 256 4.17 5.28 -5.61
CA VAL A 256 3.95 3.95 -6.17
C VAL A 256 3.56 4.07 -7.63
N MET A 257 4.22 3.29 -8.46
CA MET A 257 3.90 3.19 -9.87
C MET A 257 3.55 1.74 -10.23
N LYS A 258 2.47 1.53 -10.93
CA LYS A 258 2.08 0.22 -11.47
C LYS A 258 2.72 0.01 -12.83
N HIS A 259 3.32 -1.16 -13.02
CA HIS A 259 3.76 -1.61 -14.34
C HIS A 259 2.54 -2.07 -15.17
N PRO A 260 2.53 -1.92 -16.50
CA PRO A 260 1.51 -2.53 -17.35
C PRO A 260 1.40 -4.04 -17.09
N THR A 261 0.18 -4.52 -16.93
CA THR A 261 -0.07 -5.95 -16.66
C THR A 261 0.34 -6.80 -17.87
N VAL A 262 1.05 -7.89 -17.60
CA VAL A 262 1.52 -8.82 -18.63
C VAL A 262 0.82 -10.17 -18.46
N VAL A 263 0.13 -10.63 -19.49
CA VAL A 263 -0.58 -11.90 -19.46
C VAL A 263 0.34 -13.01 -19.99
N THR A 264 0.37 -14.13 -19.29
CA THR A 264 1.19 -15.29 -19.65
C THR A 264 0.55 -16.08 -20.78
N ASN A 265 1.39 -16.78 -21.55
CA ASN A 265 0.90 -17.82 -22.47
C ASN A 265 0.95 -19.17 -21.71
N PRO A 266 -0.17 -19.88 -21.55
CA PRO A 266 -0.20 -21.17 -20.83
C PRO A 266 0.72 -22.24 -21.46
N ALA A 267 1.03 -22.13 -22.74
CA ALA A 267 1.96 -23.03 -23.44
C ALA A 267 3.45 -22.73 -23.12
N GLN A 268 3.74 -21.62 -22.46
CA GLN A 268 5.10 -21.16 -22.14
C GLN A 268 5.17 -20.83 -20.66
N ASN A 269 5.85 -21.68 -19.89
CA ASN A 269 6.08 -21.43 -18.47
C ASN A 269 7.20 -20.40 -18.22
N PHE A 270 7.41 -19.49 -19.14
CA PHE A 270 8.47 -18.49 -19.08
C PHE A 270 7.93 -17.13 -19.52
N ILE A 271 8.26 -16.12 -18.74
CA ILE A 271 7.92 -14.72 -19.04
C ILE A 271 9.20 -13.92 -19.07
N LYS A 272 9.36 -13.14 -20.12
CA LYS A 272 10.37 -12.08 -20.20
C LYS A 272 9.67 -10.77 -20.44
N ASN A 273 9.86 -9.81 -19.53
CA ASN A 273 9.24 -8.51 -19.63
C ASN A 273 10.24 -7.40 -19.38
N GLN A 274 10.06 -6.30 -20.09
CA GLN A 274 10.91 -5.12 -20.00
C GLN A 274 10.45 -4.24 -18.82
N LEU A 275 11.40 -3.71 -18.05
CA LEU A 275 11.13 -2.80 -16.95
C LEU A 275 11.26 -1.36 -17.42
N VAL A 276 10.21 -0.57 -17.28
CA VAL A 276 10.14 0.82 -17.76
C VAL A 276 9.59 1.80 -16.69
N PRO A 277 10.06 1.77 -15.46
CA PRO A 277 9.62 2.76 -14.48
C PRO A 277 10.17 4.15 -14.84
N LYS A 278 9.39 5.18 -14.52
CA LYS A 278 9.73 6.59 -14.78
C LYS A 278 10.22 7.33 -13.54
N ILE A 279 10.47 6.60 -12.46
CA ILE A 279 10.90 7.13 -11.17
C ILE A 279 12.17 6.42 -10.72
N PRO A 280 13.01 7.04 -9.88
CA PRO A 280 14.08 6.35 -9.19
C PRO A 280 13.48 5.27 -8.26
N VAL A 281 13.70 4.00 -8.59
CA VAL A 281 13.08 2.85 -7.92
C VAL A 281 13.89 2.43 -6.72
N LYS A 282 13.24 2.31 -5.57
CA LYS A 282 13.83 1.72 -4.36
C LYS A 282 13.51 0.23 -4.20
N SER A 283 12.32 -0.20 -4.60
CA SER A 283 11.97 -1.63 -4.60
C SER A 283 10.89 -1.97 -5.63
N ILE A 284 10.90 -3.23 -6.01
CA ILE A 284 9.94 -3.83 -6.94
C ILE A 284 9.21 -4.92 -6.18
N HIS A 285 7.88 -4.93 -6.30
CA HIS A 285 7.00 -5.97 -5.75
C HIS A 285 6.14 -6.54 -6.86
N TRP A 286 5.99 -7.86 -6.91
CA TRP A 286 5.17 -8.49 -7.95
C TRP A 286 4.47 -9.74 -7.45
N PHE A 287 3.42 -10.10 -8.15
CA PHE A 287 2.68 -11.34 -7.95
C PHE A 287 2.06 -11.82 -9.25
N PHE A 288 1.64 -13.06 -9.24
CA PHE A 288 0.89 -13.67 -10.33
C PHE A 288 -0.54 -13.96 -9.88
N ARG A 289 -1.51 -13.65 -10.70
CA ARG A 289 -2.92 -13.95 -10.48
C ARG A 289 -3.51 -14.64 -11.68
N LYS A 290 -4.36 -15.65 -11.47
CA LYS A 290 -5.07 -16.31 -12.59
C LYS A 290 -5.99 -15.30 -13.27
N THR A 291 -5.96 -15.24 -14.60
CA THR A 291 -6.76 -14.29 -15.38
C THR A 291 -8.25 -14.44 -15.14
N LYS A 292 -8.72 -15.67 -14.90
CA LYS A 292 -10.12 -15.95 -14.56
C LYS A 292 -10.58 -15.26 -13.26
N PHE A 293 -9.67 -14.97 -12.33
CA PHE A 293 -9.99 -14.26 -11.10
C PHE A 293 -10.02 -12.73 -11.27
N GLU A 294 -9.56 -12.21 -12.38
CA GLU A 294 -9.58 -10.77 -12.67
C GLU A 294 -10.85 -10.32 -13.40
N ASP A 295 -11.49 -11.22 -14.10
CA ASP A 295 -12.67 -10.91 -14.89
C ASP A 295 -13.89 -10.75 -13.98
N PRO A 296 -14.45 -9.54 -13.84
CA PRO A 296 -15.62 -9.30 -13.01
C PRO A 296 -16.89 -9.98 -13.56
N ALA A 297 -16.92 -10.36 -14.84
CA ALA A 297 -18.04 -11.07 -15.43
C ALA A 297 -18.11 -12.54 -14.97
N LEU A 298 -16.99 -13.11 -14.55
CA LEU A 298 -16.91 -14.47 -14.07
C LEU A 298 -17.11 -14.51 -12.55
N VAL A 299 -18.30 -14.87 -12.12
CA VAL A 299 -18.64 -14.97 -10.69
C VAL A 299 -18.34 -16.36 -10.15
N LYS A 300 -18.53 -17.41 -10.96
CA LYS A 300 -18.36 -18.82 -10.59
C LYS A 300 -17.77 -19.60 -11.76
N ASP A 301 -17.01 -20.67 -11.47
CA ASP A 301 -16.58 -21.61 -12.50
C ASP A 301 -17.79 -22.39 -13.04
N PRO A 302 -18.06 -22.31 -14.35
CA PRO A 302 -19.19 -23.02 -14.95
C PRO A 302 -19.06 -24.55 -14.86
N SER A 303 -17.86 -25.07 -14.64
CA SER A 303 -17.59 -26.51 -14.52
C SER A 303 -17.77 -27.06 -13.11
N GLU A 304 -17.86 -26.19 -12.10
CA GLU A 304 -18.02 -26.61 -10.70
C GLU A 304 -19.47 -26.67 -10.29
N THR A 305 -19.86 -27.83 -9.78
CA THR A 305 -21.21 -28.12 -9.27
C THR A 305 -21.42 -27.65 -7.84
N ASP A 306 -20.34 -27.33 -7.12
CA ASP A 306 -20.38 -26.95 -5.72
C ASP A 306 -20.88 -25.51 -5.55
N GLU A 307 -21.94 -25.32 -4.76
CA GLU A 307 -22.57 -24.01 -4.54
C GLU A 307 -21.69 -23.03 -3.75
N GLY A 308 -20.60 -23.52 -3.15
CA GLY A 308 -19.69 -22.73 -2.30
C GLY A 308 -18.51 -22.06 -3.02
N ASN A 309 -18.21 -22.43 -4.25
CA ASN A 309 -16.96 -22.02 -4.89
C ASN A 309 -17.12 -20.80 -5.83
N PHE A 310 -17.18 -19.62 -5.22
CA PHE A 310 -17.27 -18.37 -5.94
C PHE A 310 -15.89 -17.71 -6.13
N TYR A 311 -15.65 -17.12 -7.31
CA TYR A 311 -14.42 -16.41 -7.60
C TYR A 311 -14.19 -15.15 -6.77
N ILE A 312 -15.25 -14.63 -6.13
CA ILE A 312 -15.12 -13.46 -5.25
C ILE A 312 -14.09 -13.68 -4.13
N HIS A 313 -13.98 -14.90 -3.60
CA HIS A 313 -13.01 -15.24 -2.55
C HIS A 313 -11.59 -15.42 -3.08
N ASN A 314 -11.44 -15.57 -4.40
CA ASN A 314 -10.17 -15.86 -5.06
C ASN A 314 -9.58 -14.67 -5.85
N ARG A 315 -10.21 -13.48 -5.79
CA ARG A 315 -9.72 -12.29 -6.52
C ARG A 315 -8.29 -11.90 -6.14
N PHE A 316 -7.91 -12.12 -4.88
CA PHE A 316 -6.56 -11.91 -4.37
C PHE A 316 -5.86 -13.23 -4.01
N ASN A 317 -6.23 -14.31 -4.67
CA ASN A 317 -5.50 -15.57 -4.60
C ASN A 317 -4.31 -15.54 -5.57
N PHE A 318 -3.09 -15.49 -5.02
CA PHE A 318 -1.84 -15.44 -5.79
C PHE A 318 -1.12 -16.80 -5.77
N SER A 319 -1.89 -17.88 -5.62
CA SER A 319 -1.36 -19.25 -5.62
C SER A 319 -1.73 -20.00 -6.90
N SER A 320 -1.17 -21.19 -7.06
CA SER A 320 -1.51 -22.09 -8.16
C SER A 320 -2.84 -22.82 -7.96
N THR A 321 -3.42 -22.79 -6.75
CA THR A 321 -4.72 -23.41 -6.44
C THR A 321 -5.90 -22.56 -6.89
N ASN A 322 -7.08 -23.17 -6.95
CA ASN A 322 -8.33 -22.47 -7.25
C ASN A 322 -8.99 -21.88 -5.99
N ASP A 323 -8.64 -22.39 -4.81
CA ASP A 323 -9.21 -21.97 -3.54
C ASP A 323 -8.17 -21.20 -2.74
N PHE A 324 -8.57 -20.04 -2.23
CA PHE A 324 -7.72 -19.28 -1.32
C PHE A 324 -7.79 -19.90 0.09
N ASP A 325 -6.65 -20.43 0.51
CA ASP A 325 -6.38 -20.84 1.87
C ASP A 325 -4.97 -20.39 2.24
N GLU A 326 -4.77 -19.88 3.43
CA GLU A 326 -3.48 -19.40 3.90
C GLU A 326 -2.40 -20.50 3.84
N LEU A 327 -2.75 -21.73 4.18
CA LEU A 327 -1.86 -22.89 4.08
C LEU A 327 -1.57 -23.26 2.63
N ASN A 328 -2.59 -23.31 1.78
CA ASN A 328 -2.42 -23.62 0.37
C ASN A 328 -1.55 -22.58 -0.33
N THR A 329 -1.69 -21.30 0.01
CA THR A 329 -0.86 -20.22 -0.53
C THR A 329 0.61 -20.40 -0.17
N PHE A 330 0.89 -20.93 1.02
CA PHE A 330 2.26 -21.21 1.43
C PHE A 330 2.93 -22.32 0.60
N PHE A 331 2.20 -23.41 0.34
CA PHE A 331 2.74 -24.60 -0.33
C PHE A 331 2.62 -24.59 -1.86
N ASN A 332 1.81 -23.68 -2.43
CA ASN A 332 1.50 -23.67 -3.86
C ASN A 332 1.91 -22.35 -4.53
N PRO A 333 3.21 -22.08 -4.67
CA PRO A 333 3.70 -20.93 -5.42
C PRO A 333 3.35 -21.09 -6.92
N VAL A 334 3.29 -19.97 -7.61
CA VAL A 334 3.14 -19.93 -9.09
C VAL A 334 4.50 -19.85 -9.76
N MET A 335 5.41 -19.08 -9.16
CA MET A 335 6.75 -18.84 -9.70
C MET A 335 7.73 -19.85 -9.14
N ASP A 336 8.56 -20.40 -10.02
CA ASP A 336 9.71 -21.23 -9.67
C ASP A 336 10.94 -20.33 -9.42
N THR A 337 11.38 -19.61 -10.45
CA THR A 337 12.55 -18.73 -10.36
C THR A 337 12.29 -17.39 -11.01
N ALA A 338 13.04 -16.35 -10.58
CA ALA A 338 13.08 -15.05 -11.23
C ALA A 338 14.50 -14.49 -11.32
N LYS A 339 14.75 -13.68 -12.34
CA LYS A 339 16.01 -12.98 -12.58
C LYS A 339 15.75 -11.61 -13.16
N PHE A 340 16.51 -10.64 -12.69
CA PHE A 340 16.55 -9.32 -13.30
C PHE A 340 17.83 -9.21 -14.13
N TYR A 341 17.72 -8.61 -15.29
CA TYR A 341 18.86 -8.22 -16.10
C TYR A 341 18.87 -6.70 -16.24
N ILE A 342 19.99 -6.10 -15.85
CA ILE A 342 20.22 -4.67 -15.95
C ILE A 342 21.55 -4.47 -16.68
N GLU A 343 21.49 -3.86 -17.85
CA GLU A 343 22.64 -3.70 -18.77
C GLU A 343 23.39 -5.02 -19.02
N GLY A 344 22.66 -6.12 -19.15
CA GLY A 344 23.24 -7.45 -19.35
C GLY A 344 23.78 -8.14 -18.10
N THR A 345 23.78 -7.45 -16.95
CA THR A 345 24.17 -8.03 -15.67
C THR A 345 22.97 -8.65 -14.99
N GLN A 346 23.09 -9.92 -14.60
CA GLN A 346 22.04 -10.63 -13.85
C GLN A 346 22.03 -10.18 -12.38
N LEU A 347 20.84 -9.89 -11.87
CA LEU A 347 20.59 -9.61 -10.46
C LEU A 347 19.46 -10.51 -9.92
N PRO A 348 19.60 -11.07 -8.73
CA PRO A 348 20.87 -11.23 -8.01
C PRO A 348 21.82 -12.14 -8.79
N ASN A 349 23.13 -11.92 -8.67
CA ASN A 349 24.13 -12.74 -9.32
C ASN A 349 24.37 -14.04 -8.50
N MET A 350 23.37 -14.91 -8.53
CA MET A 350 23.32 -16.18 -7.79
C MET A 350 22.91 -17.32 -8.73
N THR A 351 23.31 -18.55 -8.38
CA THR A 351 22.94 -19.75 -9.13
C THR A 351 21.49 -20.16 -8.93
N SER A 352 20.93 -19.93 -7.74
CA SER A 352 19.53 -20.21 -7.41
C SER A 352 18.83 -18.93 -6.99
N THR A 353 17.77 -18.59 -7.70
CA THR A 353 16.88 -17.45 -7.45
C THR A 353 15.45 -17.94 -7.45
N ASP A 354 15.17 -18.82 -6.49
CA ASP A 354 13.86 -19.45 -6.34
C ASP A 354 12.83 -18.49 -5.70
N HIS A 355 11.59 -18.92 -5.68
CA HIS A 355 10.49 -18.15 -5.10
C HIS A 355 10.69 -17.85 -3.62
N THR A 356 11.42 -18.70 -2.86
CA THR A 356 11.64 -18.52 -1.41
C THR A 356 12.57 -17.35 -1.13
N TYR A 357 13.56 -17.12 -2.01
CA TYR A 357 14.46 -15.98 -1.93
C TYR A 357 13.68 -14.66 -1.99
N PHE A 358 12.81 -14.49 -2.98
CA PHE A 358 12.07 -13.25 -3.17
C PHE A 358 10.88 -13.10 -2.22
N LYS A 359 10.26 -14.21 -1.77
CA LYS A 359 9.11 -14.18 -0.87
C LYS A 359 9.49 -14.04 0.60
N TYR A 360 10.62 -14.65 1.02
CA TYR A 360 10.97 -14.73 2.44
C TYR A 360 12.29 -14.06 2.78
N TYR A 361 13.35 -14.34 2.01
CA TYR A 361 14.68 -13.82 2.34
C TYR A 361 14.78 -12.30 2.18
N ILE A 362 14.34 -11.76 1.03
CA ILE A 362 14.37 -10.31 0.79
C ILE A 362 13.50 -9.54 1.80
N PRO A 363 12.25 -9.92 2.06
CA PRO A 363 11.47 -9.27 3.13
C PRO A 363 12.15 -9.33 4.50
N TYR A 364 12.74 -10.46 4.86
CA TYR A 364 13.49 -10.59 6.11
C TYR A 364 14.70 -9.65 6.18
N GLU A 365 15.55 -9.66 5.15
CA GLU A 365 16.72 -8.79 5.07
C GLU A 365 16.38 -7.31 5.08
N LYS A 366 15.31 -6.93 4.38
CA LYS A 366 14.88 -5.54 4.21
C LYS A 366 13.86 -5.07 5.26
N ARG A 367 13.63 -5.87 6.30
CA ARG A 367 12.71 -5.57 7.40
C ARG A 367 11.26 -5.31 6.96
N LEU A 368 10.87 -5.87 5.83
CA LEU A 368 9.49 -5.96 5.42
C LEU A 368 8.78 -7.06 6.24
N SER A 369 7.48 -6.92 6.41
CA SER A 369 6.67 -7.97 7.02
C SER A 369 6.60 -9.20 6.13
N ARG A 370 6.48 -10.38 6.74
CA ARG A 370 6.32 -11.63 6.01
C ARG A 370 4.96 -11.66 5.29
N PRO A 371 4.93 -11.81 3.96
CA PRO A 371 3.68 -11.96 3.23
C PRO A 371 3.11 -13.38 3.43
N ILE A 372 1.79 -13.46 3.59
CA ILE A 372 1.04 -14.73 3.56
C ILE A 372 0.85 -15.16 2.11
N ARG A 373 0.38 -14.25 1.27
CA ARG A 373 0.20 -14.46 -0.18
C ARG A 373 1.53 -14.60 -0.90
N ASN A 374 1.52 -15.17 -2.12
CA ASN A 374 2.72 -15.29 -2.95
C ASN A 374 3.08 -13.94 -3.58
N ILE A 375 3.57 -13.04 -2.74
CA ILE A 375 4.09 -11.74 -3.11
C ILE A 375 5.61 -11.80 -3.05
N TYR A 376 6.23 -11.34 -4.11
CA TYR A 376 7.67 -11.36 -4.28
C TYR A 376 8.22 -9.95 -4.25
N SER A 377 9.41 -9.78 -3.70
CA SER A 377 10.03 -8.47 -3.52
C SER A 377 11.50 -8.49 -3.88
N TYR A 378 11.98 -7.40 -4.46
CA TYR A 378 13.39 -7.12 -4.68
C TYR A 378 13.67 -5.64 -4.40
N SER A 379 14.78 -5.32 -3.73
CA SER A 379 15.08 -3.95 -3.33
C SER A 379 16.47 -3.51 -3.81
N PHE A 380 16.53 -2.32 -4.39
CA PHE A 380 17.76 -1.59 -4.71
C PHE A 380 18.19 -0.67 -3.57
N SER A 381 17.31 -0.45 -2.60
CA SER A 381 17.56 0.34 -1.39
C SER A 381 18.08 -0.54 -0.26
N MET A 382 18.90 0.01 0.63
CA MET A 382 19.34 -0.67 1.84
C MET A 382 18.17 -0.81 2.84
N TYR A 383 17.40 0.24 3.01
CA TYR A 383 16.27 0.33 3.96
C TYR A 383 15.01 0.84 3.26
N PRO A 384 14.29 0.00 2.51
CA PRO A 384 13.12 0.44 1.72
C PRO A 384 11.94 0.88 2.58
N VAL A 385 11.93 0.52 3.86
CA VAL A 385 10.89 0.88 4.82
C VAL A 385 11.13 2.22 5.51
N ASN A 386 12.29 2.84 5.31
CA ASN A 386 12.61 4.12 5.92
C ASN A 386 12.15 5.29 5.05
N VAL A 387 11.83 6.41 5.70
CA VAL A 387 11.49 7.69 5.03
C VAL A 387 12.70 8.25 4.31
N GLN A 388 13.88 8.20 4.95
CA GLN A 388 15.11 8.74 4.40
C GLN A 388 15.60 7.89 3.23
N PRO A 389 16.01 8.51 2.11
CA PRO A 389 16.57 7.79 0.99
C PRO A 389 17.81 6.98 1.39
N SER A 390 17.81 5.69 1.07
CA SER A 390 18.91 4.77 1.37
C SER A 390 19.41 4.00 0.15
N GLY A 391 19.14 4.53 -1.04
CA GLY A 391 19.52 3.99 -2.33
C GLY A 391 18.32 3.85 -3.26
N SER A 392 18.61 3.90 -4.54
CA SER A 392 17.63 3.70 -5.62
C SER A 392 18.36 3.36 -6.91
N LEU A 393 17.60 2.81 -7.86
CA LEU A 393 18.06 2.64 -9.24
C LEU A 393 17.19 3.50 -10.15
N ASP A 394 17.84 4.40 -10.88
CA ASP A 394 17.16 5.24 -11.87
C ASP A 394 17.19 4.56 -13.24
N PHE A 395 16.07 3.97 -13.60
CA PHE A 395 15.91 3.27 -14.86
C PHE A 395 15.88 4.23 -16.07
N SER A 396 15.65 5.52 -15.85
CA SER A 396 15.65 6.52 -16.95
C SER A 396 17.03 6.71 -17.56
N GLN A 397 18.09 6.40 -16.80
CA GLN A 397 19.47 6.49 -17.24
C GLN A 397 19.96 5.22 -17.96
N ILE A 398 19.15 4.17 -17.97
CA ILE A 398 19.48 2.86 -18.53
C ILE A 398 18.66 2.66 -19.81
N GLN A 399 19.27 2.07 -20.84
CA GLN A 399 18.53 1.74 -22.07
C GLN A 399 17.41 0.75 -21.74
N SER A 400 16.18 1.09 -22.06
CA SER A 400 14.99 0.33 -21.70
C SER A 400 14.99 -1.11 -22.22
N ASN A 401 15.62 -1.39 -23.37
CA ASN A 401 15.76 -2.74 -23.91
C ASN A 401 16.79 -3.62 -23.17
N MET A 402 17.57 -3.05 -22.26
CA MET A 402 18.58 -3.74 -21.45
C MET A 402 18.12 -4.01 -20.01
N THR A 403 16.90 -3.64 -19.66
CA THR A 403 16.33 -3.88 -18.34
C THR A 403 15.13 -4.81 -18.46
N THR A 404 15.29 -6.04 -18.00
CA THR A 404 14.24 -7.05 -18.09
C THR A 404 14.11 -7.85 -16.82
N ILE A 405 12.90 -8.33 -16.57
CA ILE A 405 12.62 -9.41 -15.61
C ILE A 405 12.32 -10.68 -16.41
N GLU A 406 12.93 -11.78 -16.00
CA GLU A 406 12.66 -13.11 -16.50
C GLU A 406 12.14 -13.98 -15.38
N CYS A 407 10.94 -14.53 -15.52
CA CYS A 407 10.33 -15.43 -14.55
C CYS A 407 10.07 -16.79 -15.19
N GLN A 408 10.50 -17.85 -14.51
CA GLN A 408 10.10 -19.21 -14.80
C GLN A 408 8.92 -19.57 -13.89
N LEU A 409 7.84 -20.02 -14.46
CA LEU A 409 6.67 -20.50 -13.73
C LEU A 409 6.73 -22.02 -13.56
N LEU A 410 6.09 -22.50 -12.51
CA LEU A 410 5.83 -23.94 -12.39
C LEU A 410 4.87 -24.39 -13.50
N PRO A 411 4.98 -25.63 -13.99
CA PRO A 411 4.10 -26.12 -15.06
C PRO A 411 2.63 -25.98 -14.68
N THR A 412 1.87 -25.32 -15.55
CA THR A 412 0.44 -25.07 -15.32
C THR A 412 -0.30 -25.00 -16.66
N SER A 413 -1.59 -25.35 -16.64
CA SER A 413 -2.50 -25.11 -17.74
C SER A 413 -3.25 -23.78 -17.63
N ASP A 414 -3.18 -23.13 -16.46
CA ASP A 414 -3.84 -21.86 -16.19
C ASP A 414 -3.08 -20.68 -16.81
N GLN A 415 -3.81 -19.67 -17.23
CA GLN A 415 -3.26 -18.40 -17.66
C GLN A 415 -3.15 -17.45 -16.48
N TYR A 416 -2.00 -16.79 -16.35
CA TYR A 416 -1.72 -15.83 -15.29
C TYR A 416 -1.47 -14.44 -15.83
N SER A 417 -1.80 -13.44 -15.00
CA SER A 417 -1.39 -12.06 -15.17
C SER A 417 -0.26 -11.75 -14.20
N LEU A 418 0.82 -11.19 -14.71
CA LEU A 418 1.90 -10.63 -13.91
C LEU A 418 1.57 -9.18 -13.59
N HIS A 419 1.47 -8.88 -12.31
CA HIS A 419 1.31 -7.52 -11.76
C HIS A 419 2.59 -7.12 -11.05
N MET A 420 3.12 -5.94 -11.40
CA MET A 420 4.30 -5.38 -10.76
C MET A 420 4.05 -3.95 -10.30
N TYR A 421 4.60 -3.63 -9.14
CA TYR A 421 4.54 -2.31 -8.52
C TYR A 421 5.96 -1.87 -8.16
N TYR A 422 6.28 -0.63 -8.53
CA TYR A 422 7.51 0.02 -8.16
C TYR A 422 7.23 0.99 -7.04
N THR A 423 8.02 0.90 -5.97
CA THR A 423 8.10 1.97 -4.99
C THR A 423 9.36 2.78 -5.27
N GLY A 424 9.26 4.08 -5.25
CA GLY A 424 10.39 4.93 -5.59
C GLY A 424 10.19 6.35 -5.09
N TYR A 425 11.11 7.22 -5.46
CA TYR A 425 11.09 8.60 -5.02
C TYR A 425 10.50 9.51 -6.10
N GLN A 426 9.71 10.48 -5.63
CA GLN A 426 9.21 11.58 -6.44
C GLN A 426 9.58 12.89 -5.76
N THR A 427 9.99 13.86 -6.55
CA THR A 427 10.32 15.18 -6.05
C THR A 427 9.27 16.18 -6.48
N PHE A 428 8.62 16.81 -5.52
CA PHE A 428 7.71 17.91 -5.73
C PHE A 428 8.43 19.25 -5.55
N LYS A 429 8.10 20.19 -6.39
CA LYS A 429 8.52 21.57 -6.28
C LYS A 429 7.36 22.42 -5.83
N PHE A 430 7.52 23.13 -4.72
CA PHE A 430 6.56 24.12 -4.24
C PHE A 430 7.09 25.51 -4.53
N GLU A 431 6.27 26.36 -5.09
CA GLU A 431 6.62 27.75 -5.36
C GLU A 431 5.40 28.64 -5.41
N ARG A 432 5.33 29.62 -4.50
CA ARG A 432 4.32 30.71 -4.49
C ARG A 432 2.85 30.21 -4.50
N GLY A 433 2.56 29.12 -3.83
CA GLY A 433 1.23 28.56 -3.73
C GLY A 433 0.88 27.56 -4.83
N PHE A 434 1.87 27.12 -5.61
CA PHE A 434 1.75 26.08 -6.63
C PHE A 434 2.67 24.90 -6.32
N MET A 435 2.20 23.72 -6.63
CA MET A 435 2.95 22.47 -6.63
C MET A 435 3.10 21.97 -8.07
N SER A 436 4.28 21.47 -8.40
CA SER A 436 4.58 20.80 -9.67
C SER A 436 5.55 19.64 -9.44
N LEU A 437 5.71 18.76 -10.41
CA LEU A 437 6.82 17.81 -10.42
C LEU A 437 8.13 18.56 -10.71
N ALA A 438 9.19 18.19 -10.02
CA ALA A 438 10.50 18.83 -10.20
C ALA A 438 11.24 18.24 -11.41
N TYR A 439 10.97 16.97 -11.75
CA TYR A 439 11.64 16.24 -12.84
C TYR A 439 10.65 15.35 -13.57
#